data_ceacff7541615b730db4694b91b88365
#
_entry.id   ceacff7541615b730db4694b91b88365
#
_cell.length_a   1.000
_cell.length_b   1.000
_cell.length_c   1.000
_cell.angle_alpha   90.00
_cell.angle_beta   90.00
_cell.angle_gamma   90.00
#
_symmetry.space_group_name_H-M   'P 1'
#
loop_
_entity.id
_entity.type
_entity.pdbx_description
1 polymer ?
#
loop_
_entity_poly.entity_id
_entity_poly.type
_entity_poly.pdbx_seq_one_letter_code
_entity_poly.pdbx_strand_id
1 'polypeptide(L)'
;MRGLCLKSREIFLQQPILLELEAPLKICGDIHGQYTDLLRLFEYGGFPPEANYLFLGDYVDRGKQSLETICLLLAYKIKYPENFFLLRGNHECASINRIYGFYDECKRRYNIKLWKTFTDCFNCLPIAAIIDEKIFCCHGGLSPDLQVIRYRSLQKIICEIFEIKLPGIFMFFHVYISTNMFLTQMMIYFENDSGDKRSMG
;
A
#
# COMPACT_ATOMS: atom_id res chain seq x y z
N MET A 1 -8.41 -12.16 13.98
CA MET A 1 -8.35 -10.74 13.55
C MET A 1 -7.60 -9.85 14.55
N ARG A 2 -8.00 -9.72 15.83
CA ARG A 2 -7.25 -8.87 16.79
C ARG A 2 -5.75 -9.21 16.84
N GLY A 3 -5.39 -10.48 16.90
CA GLY A 3 -3.98 -10.92 16.88
C GLY A 3 -3.24 -10.51 15.61
N LEU A 4 -3.90 -10.55 14.44
CA LEU A 4 -3.33 -10.06 13.18
C LEU A 4 -3.02 -8.56 13.27
N CYS A 5 -3.98 -7.74 13.72
CA CYS A 5 -3.78 -6.30 13.86
C CYS A 5 -2.61 -5.97 14.80
N LEU A 6 -2.55 -6.63 15.96
CA LEU A 6 -1.49 -6.38 16.95
C LEU A 6 -0.11 -6.76 16.40
N LYS A 7 -0.01 -7.93 15.76
CA LYS A 7 1.26 -8.41 15.22
C LYS A 7 1.72 -7.57 14.01
N SER A 8 0.80 -7.22 13.11
CA SER A 8 1.11 -6.33 11.98
C SER A 8 1.54 -4.94 12.45
N ARG A 9 0.85 -4.41 13.49
CA ARG A 9 1.22 -3.11 14.09
C ARG A 9 2.66 -3.12 14.62
N GLU A 10 3.11 -4.21 15.27
CA GLU A 10 4.49 -4.35 15.72
C GLU A 10 5.47 -4.27 14.54
N ILE A 11 5.16 -4.95 13.42
CA ILE A 11 5.99 -4.93 12.22
C ILE A 11 6.04 -3.52 11.62
N PHE A 12 4.88 -2.86 11.47
CA PHE A 12 4.83 -1.50 10.91
C PHE A 12 5.61 -0.48 11.74
N LEU A 13 5.56 -0.60 13.08
CA LEU A 13 6.32 0.29 13.97
C LEU A 13 7.85 0.09 13.89
N GLN A 14 8.30 -1.07 13.42
CA GLN A 14 9.72 -1.36 13.19
C GLN A 14 10.20 -0.91 11.81
N GLN A 15 9.28 -0.62 10.89
CA GLN A 15 9.57 -0.13 9.54
C GLN A 15 9.64 1.39 9.49
N PRO A 16 10.46 1.97 8.60
CA PRO A 16 10.44 3.41 8.35
C PRO A 16 9.11 3.83 7.70
N ILE A 17 8.76 5.10 7.84
CA ILE A 17 7.57 5.70 7.19
C ILE A 17 7.73 5.73 5.66
N LEU A 18 8.94 5.93 5.18
CA LEU A 18 9.36 5.78 3.79
C LEU A 18 10.08 4.45 3.66
N LEU A 19 9.52 3.52 2.89
CA LEU A 19 10.14 2.24 2.59
C LEU A 19 11.16 2.40 1.45
N GLU A 20 12.29 1.73 1.59
CA GLU A 20 13.28 1.59 0.51
C GLU A 20 13.22 0.14 0.03
N LEU A 21 12.82 -0.06 -1.23
CA LEU A 21 12.52 -1.36 -1.80
C LEU A 21 13.33 -1.60 -3.06
N GLU A 22 13.55 -2.87 -3.39
CA GLU A 22 14.27 -3.30 -4.58
C GLU A 22 13.34 -4.09 -5.52
N ALA A 23 13.55 -3.96 -6.84
CA ALA A 23 12.91 -4.82 -7.82
C ALA A 23 13.53 -6.24 -7.79
N PRO A 24 12.79 -7.29 -8.22
CA PRO A 24 11.46 -7.23 -8.84
C PRO A 24 10.34 -7.21 -7.81
N LEU A 25 9.35 -6.34 -8.00
CA LEU A 25 8.11 -6.35 -7.22
C LEU A 25 6.91 -5.88 -8.05
N LYS A 26 5.71 -6.23 -7.58
CA LYS A 26 4.44 -5.86 -8.21
C LYS A 26 3.78 -4.76 -7.41
N ILE A 27 3.39 -3.67 -8.09
CA ILE A 27 2.72 -2.52 -7.47
C ILE A 27 1.22 -2.66 -7.73
N CYS A 28 0.42 -2.60 -6.68
CA CYS A 28 -1.02 -2.75 -6.72
C CYS A 28 -1.70 -1.52 -6.11
N GLY A 29 -2.74 -1.02 -6.77
CA GLY A 29 -3.58 0.08 -6.28
C GLY A 29 -4.69 -0.38 -5.34
N ASP A 30 -5.82 0.34 -5.38
CA ASP A 30 -6.98 0.15 -4.52
C ASP A 30 -7.59 -1.25 -4.63
N ILE A 31 -8.02 -1.79 -3.50
CA ILE A 31 -8.71 -3.10 -3.42
C ILE A 31 -10.15 -2.93 -2.97
N HIS A 32 -10.42 -2.04 -2.02
CA HIS A 32 -11.76 -1.70 -1.56
C HIS A 32 -12.65 -2.90 -1.27
N GLY A 33 -12.16 -3.88 -0.50
CA GLY A 33 -12.94 -5.05 -0.10
C GLY A 33 -13.34 -5.97 -1.25
N GLN A 34 -12.68 -5.91 -2.41
CA GLN A 34 -12.89 -6.80 -3.54
C GLN A 34 -12.04 -8.07 -3.38
N TYR A 35 -12.39 -8.89 -2.42
CA TYR A 35 -11.62 -10.06 -2.00
C TYR A 35 -11.39 -11.08 -3.11
N THR A 36 -12.40 -11.34 -3.92
CA THR A 36 -12.28 -12.30 -5.04
C THR A 36 -11.28 -11.82 -6.10
N ASP A 37 -11.25 -10.51 -6.37
CA ASP A 37 -10.31 -9.96 -7.34
C ASP A 37 -8.88 -9.94 -6.79
N LEU A 38 -8.73 -9.73 -5.47
CA LEU A 38 -7.43 -9.90 -4.79
C LEU A 38 -6.90 -11.34 -4.89
N LEU A 39 -7.76 -12.35 -4.75
CA LEU A 39 -7.35 -13.75 -4.94
C LEU A 39 -6.91 -14.01 -6.39
N ARG A 40 -7.66 -13.51 -7.37
CA ARG A 40 -7.28 -13.60 -8.78
C ARG A 40 -5.96 -12.89 -9.07
N LEU A 41 -5.71 -11.74 -8.43
CA LEU A 41 -4.44 -11.05 -8.55
C LEU A 41 -3.27 -11.97 -8.16
N PHE A 42 -3.40 -12.70 -7.05
CA PHE A 42 -2.36 -13.64 -6.61
C PHE A 42 -2.27 -14.88 -7.50
N GLU A 43 -3.39 -15.38 -8.04
CA GLU A 43 -3.40 -16.50 -8.99
C GLU A 43 -2.62 -16.16 -10.28
N TYR A 44 -2.80 -14.95 -10.83
CA TYR A 44 -2.09 -14.49 -12.03
C TYR A 44 -0.70 -13.95 -11.74
N GLY A 45 -0.53 -13.28 -10.62
CA GLY A 45 0.69 -12.61 -10.26
C GLY A 45 1.71 -13.48 -9.52
N GLY A 46 1.31 -14.65 -9.07
CA GLY A 46 2.08 -15.50 -8.14
C GLY A 46 1.80 -15.15 -6.69
N PHE A 47 1.84 -16.15 -5.83
CA PHE A 47 1.62 -15.97 -4.39
C PHE A 47 2.90 -15.53 -3.68
N PRO A 48 2.80 -14.72 -2.61
CA PRO A 48 3.96 -14.49 -1.75
C PRO A 48 4.45 -15.80 -1.11
N PRO A 49 5.76 -16.07 -0.99
CA PRO A 49 6.89 -15.18 -1.28
C PRO A 49 7.47 -15.32 -2.71
N GLU A 50 6.85 -16.12 -3.59
CA GLU A 50 7.33 -16.32 -4.97
C GLU A 50 7.30 -15.02 -5.77
N ALA A 51 6.40 -14.10 -5.41
CA ALA A 51 6.33 -12.75 -5.94
C ALA A 51 6.30 -11.73 -4.81
N ASN A 52 7.02 -10.61 -4.97
CA ASN A 52 7.01 -9.48 -4.06
C ASN A 52 5.90 -8.50 -4.44
N TYR A 53 5.27 -7.90 -3.43
CA TYR A 53 4.15 -6.98 -3.63
C TYR A 53 4.29 -5.69 -2.83
N LEU A 54 3.95 -4.58 -3.47
CA LEU A 54 3.70 -3.29 -2.84
C LEU A 54 2.26 -2.87 -3.13
N PHE A 55 1.43 -2.78 -2.09
CA PHE A 55 0.08 -2.24 -2.18
C PHE A 55 0.07 -0.78 -1.73
N LEU A 56 -0.57 0.08 -2.52
CA LEU A 56 -0.51 1.53 -2.29
C LEU A 56 -1.54 2.05 -1.29
N GLY A 57 -2.48 1.21 -0.82
CA GLY A 57 -3.53 1.59 0.13
C GLY A 57 -4.94 1.26 -0.33
N ASP A 58 -5.93 1.79 0.40
CA ASP A 58 -7.37 1.64 0.15
C ASP A 58 -7.84 0.18 0.08
N TYR A 59 -7.59 -0.54 1.16
CA TYR A 59 -7.94 -1.95 1.30
C TYR A 59 -9.39 -2.17 1.66
N VAL A 60 -9.97 -1.23 2.39
CA VAL A 60 -11.30 -1.30 3.00
C VAL A 60 -12.29 -0.35 2.34
N ASP A 61 -13.56 -0.42 2.77
CA ASP A 61 -14.68 0.37 2.27
C ASP A 61 -15.19 -0.01 0.86
N ARG A 62 -16.38 0.44 0.53
CA ARG A 62 -17.07 0.31 -0.76
C ARG A 62 -17.43 -1.13 -1.13
N GLY A 63 -16.48 -2.05 -1.09
CA GLY A 63 -16.70 -3.47 -1.38
C GLY A 63 -17.37 -4.23 -0.24
N LYS A 64 -17.74 -5.49 -0.50
CA LYS A 64 -18.53 -6.31 0.41
C LYS A 64 -17.70 -7.11 1.41
N GLN A 65 -16.39 -7.24 1.21
CA GLN A 65 -15.50 -8.15 1.93
C GLN A 65 -14.23 -7.45 2.40
N SER A 66 -14.38 -6.28 3.06
CA SER A 66 -13.24 -5.52 3.57
C SER A 66 -12.49 -6.26 4.66
N LEU A 67 -13.20 -6.98 5.54
CA LEU A 67 -12.58 -7.77 6.61
C LEU A 67 -11.74 -8.92 6.06
N GLU A 68 -12.23 -9.67 5.10
CA GLU A 68 -11.49 -10.76 4.45
C GLU A 68 -10.25 -10.21 3.76
N THR A 69 -10.41 -9.13 3.00
CA THR A 69 -9.33 -8.46 2.27
C THR A 69 -8.21 -8.02 3.20
N ILE A 70 -8.53 -7.21 4.20
CA ILE A 70 -7.49 -6.69 5.10
C ILE A 70 -6.86 -7.80 5.96
N CYS A 71 -7.62 -8.79 6.39
CA CYS A 71 -7.08 -9.91 7.15
C CYS A 71 -6.10 -10.74 6.34
N LEU A 72 -6.37 -10.98 5.05
CA LEU A 72 -5.45 -11.69 4.16
C LEU A 72 -4.16 -10.90 3.95
N LEU A 73 -4.27 -9.59 3.66
CA LEU A 73 -3.10 -8.72 3.46
C LEU A 73 -2.23 -8.64 4.72
N LEU A 74 -2.83 -8.48 5.90
CA LEU A 74 -2.10 -8.48 7.16
C LEU A 74 -1.46 -9.83 7.47
N ALA A 75 -2.12 -10.94 7.11
CA ALA A 75 -1.55 -12.29 7.28
C ALA A 75 -0.30 -12.49 6.40
N TYR A 76 -0.34 -12.04 5.14
CA TYR A 76 0.83 -12.07 4.27
C TYR A 76 1.95 -11.16 4.78
N LYS A 77 1.63 -9.96 5.26
CA LYS A 77 2.63 -9.07 5.88
C LYS A 77 3.32 -9.70 7.07
N ILE A 78 2.59 -10.41 7.92
CA ILE A 78 3.16 -11.10 9.08
C ILE A 78 4.05 -12.27 8.65
N LYS A 79 3.59 -13.03 7.66
CA LYS A 79 4.28 -14.24 7.23
C LYS A 79 5.52 -13.94 6.38
N TYR A 80 5.47 -12.89 5.55
CA TYR A 80 6.50 -12.54 4.59
C TYR A 80 6.82 -11.03 4.66
N PRO A 81 7.38 -10.54 5.78
CA PRO A 81 7.57 -9.11 6.01
C PRO A 81 8.51 -8.43 5.01
N GLU A 82 9.44 -9.19 4.43
CA GLU A 82 10.44 -8.70 3.47
C GLU A 82 10.01 -8.83 2.00
N ASN A 83 8.84 -9.44 1.75
CA ASN A 83 8.32 -9.65 0.39
C ASN A 83 6.97 -8.97 0.16
N PHE A 84 6.33 -8.48 1.24
CA PHE A 84 4.98 -7.98 1.20
C PHE A 84 4.86 -6.63 1.90
N PHE A 85 4.54 -5.59 1.15
CA PHE A 85 4.54 -4.21 1.63
C PHE A 85 3.18 -3.55 1.46
N LEU A 86 2.75 -2.82 2.49
CA LEU A 86 1.46 -2.15 2.55
C LEU A 86 1.69 -0.67 2.89
N LEU A 87 1.21 0.23 2.04
CA LEU A 87 1.15 1.66 2.32
C LEU A 87 -0.22 2.05 2.88
N ARG A 88 -0.32 3.23 3.44
CA ARG A 88 -1.56 3.80 3.96
C ARG A 88 -2.28 4.59 2.88
N GLY A 89 -3.52 4.19 2.56
CA GLY A 89 -4.45 4.98 1.77
C GLY A 89 -5.31 5.91 2.62
N ASN A 90 -6.12 6.74 1.95
CA ASN A 90 -7.04 7.65 2.63
C ASN A 90 -8.20 6.92 3.32
N HIS A 91 -8.55 5.72 2.87
CA HIS A 91 -9.55 4.89 3.53
C HIS A 91 -9.03 4.15 4.78
N GLU A 92 -7.74 4.08 4.99
CA GLU A 92 -7.14 3.61 6.24
C GLU A 92 -7.15 4.71 7.32
N CYS A 93 -8.22 5.51 7.36
CA CYS A 93 -8.46 6.60 8.28
C CYS A 93 -9.85 6.48 8.92
N ALA A 94 -9.94 6.65 10.25
CA ALA A 94 -11.20 6.50 10.99
C ALA A 94 -12.31 7.44 10.52
N SER A 95 -11.98 8.68 10.13
CA SER A 95 -12.95 9.65 9.62
C SER A 95 -13.57 9.23 8.28
N ILE A 96 -12.82 8.52 7.45
CA ILE A 96 -13.26 8.04 6.13
C ILE A 96 -13.97 6.70 6.27
N ASN A 97 -13.32 5.69 6.84
CA ASN A 97 -13.89 4.33 6.88
C ASN A 97 -15.06 4.14 7.85
N ARG A 98 -15.36 5.17 8.65
CA ARG A 98 -16.60 5.25 9.43
C ARG A 98 -17.82 5.52 8.55
N ILE A 99 -17.62 6.16 7.39
CA ILE A 99 -18.69 6.63 6.50
C ILE A 99 -18.89 5.65 5.33
N TYR A 100 -17.80 5.09 4.81
CA TYR A 100 -17.81 4.35 3.55
C TYR A 100 -17.96 2.83 3.68
N GLY A 101 -18.22 2.31 4.91
CA GLY A 101 -18.75 0.96 5.09
C GLY A 101 -17.95 0.04 6.02
N PHE A 102 -16.66 0.22 6.21
CA PHE A 102 -15.85 -0.69 7.02
C PHE A 102 -16.24 -0.69 8.51
N TYR A 103 -16.59 0.49 9.07
CA TYR A 103 -17.13 0.57 10.42
C TYR A 103 -18.41 -0.27 10.57
N ASP A 104 -19.33 -0.11 9.63
CA ASP A 104 -20.61 -0.83 9.67
C ASP A 104 -20.41 -2.34 9.46
N GLU A 105 -19.48 -2.75 8.61
CA GLU A 105 -19.10 -4.14 8.44
C GLU A 105 -18.55 -4.74 9.74
N CYS A 106 -17.62 -4.06 10.40
CA CYS A 106 -17.07 -4.48 11.69
C CYS A 106 -18.16 -4.55 12.77
N LYS A 107 -19.00 -3.52 12.88
CA LYS A 107 -20.08 -3.44 13.87
C LYS A 107 -21.12 -4.54 13.69
N ARG A 108 -21.52 -4.81 12.45
CA ARG A 108 -22.54 -5.80 12.11
C ARG A 108 -22.07 -7.23 12.32
N ARG A 109 -20.83 -7.54 11.85
CA ARG A 109 -20.30 -8.91 11.88
C ARG A 109 -19.60 -9.26 13.20
N TYR A 110 -19.12 -8.27 13.91
CA TYR A 110 -18.38 -8.43 15.17
C TYR A 110 -18.74 -7.36 16.19
N ASN A 111 -17.92 -6.31 16.35
CA ASN A 111 -18.16 -5.22 17.29
C ASN A 111 -17.26 -3.99 16.98
N ILE A 112 -17.60 -2.85 17.59
CA ILE A 112 -16.89 -1.58 17.42
C ILE A 112 -15.43 -1.67 17.94
N LYS A 113 -15.17 -2.50 18.94
CA LYS A 113 -13.82 -2.67 19.50
C LYS A 113 -12.84 -3.23 18.46
N LEU A 114 -13.34 -4.14 17.59
CA LEU A 114 -12.54 -4.67 16.48
C LEU A 114 -12.19 -3.57 15.49
N TRP A 115 -13.15 -2.71 15.10
CA TRP A 115 -12.89 -1.57 14.23
C TRP A 115 -11.83 -0.62 14.80
N LYS A 116 -11.90 -0.30 16.11
CA LYS A 116 -10.86 0.49 16.78
C LYS A 116 -9.49 -0.18 16.72
N THR A 117 -9.44 -1.51 16.87
CA THR A 117 -8.17 -2.25 16.77
C THR A 117 -7.56 -2.17 15.36
N PHE A 118 -8.39 -2.23 14.31
CA PHE A 118 -7.92 -2.00 12.94
C PHE A 118 -7.44 -0.54 12.75
N THR A 119 -8.18 0.43 13.27
CA THR A 119 -7.78 1.85 13.21
C THR A 119 -6.40 2.08 13.83
N ASP A 120 -6.15 1.49 15.01
CA ASP A 120 -4.85 1.57 15.68
C ASP A 120 -3.73 0.93 14.85
N CYS A 121 -4.03 -0.15 14.12
CA CYS A 121 -3.09 -0.79 13.20
C CYS A 121 -2.84 0.09 11.97
N PHE A 122 -3.89 0.64 11.35
CA PHE A 122 -3.81 1.49 10.16
C PHE A 122 -3.00 2.76 10.38
N ASN A 123 -3.07 3.34 11.58
CA ASN A 123 -2.29 4.51 11.94
C ASN A 123 -0.77 4.29 11.94
N CYS A 124 -0.33 3.02 11.89
CA CYS A 124 1.08 2.66 11.88
C CYS A 124 1.59 2.27 10.48
N LEU A 125 0.73 2.27 9.46
CA LEU A 125 1.12 1.94 8.09
C LEU A 125 2.12 2.97 7.52
N PRO A 126 3.14 2.53 6.78
CA PRO A 126 4.03 3.41 6.01
C PRO A 126 3.24 4.27 5.02
N ILE A 127 3.79 5.42 4.66
CA ILE A 127 3.10 6.41 3.81
C ILE A 127 3.57 6.32 2.36
N ALA A 128 4.85 6.01 2.13
CA ALA A 128 5.45 6.01 0.81
C ALA A 128 6.54 4.94 0.69
N ALA A 129 6.94 4.67 -0.53
CA ALA A 129 8.06 3.79 -0.85
C ALA A 129 8.90 4.38 -1.99
N ILE A 130 10.19 4.08 -1.99
CA ILE A 130 11.09 4.31 -3.13
C ILE A 130 11.61 2.95 -3.59
N ILE A 131 11.56 2.69 -4.90
CA ILE A 131 12.01 1.45 -5.51
C ILE A 131 13.25 1.75 -6.33
N ASP A 132 14.37 1.03 -6.06
CA ASP A 132 15.66 1.15 -6.73
C ASP A 132 16.16 2.61 -6.84
N GLU A 133 15.86 3.45 -5.84
CA GLU A 133 16.19 4.89 -5.82
C GLU A 133 15.63 5.68 -7.03
N LYS A 134 14.70 5.11 -7.80
CA LYS A 134 14.21 5.65 -9.07
C LYS A 134 12.71 5.90 -9.08
N ILE A 135 11.91 5.12 -8.34
CA ILE A 135 10.46 5.17 -8.42
C ILE A 135 9.89 5.52 -7.06
N PHE A 136 9.24 6.67 -6.97
CA PHE A 136 8.51 7.08 -5.78
C PHE A 136 7.05 6.63 -5.85
N CYS A 137 6.60 5.94 -4.83
CA CYS A 137 5.25 5.40 -4.70
C CYS A 137 4.55 5.95 -3.47
N CYS A 138 3.34 6.46 -3.63
CA CYS A 138 2.43 6.79 -2.54
C CYS A 138 0.99 6.59 -3.00
N HIS A 139 0.04 6.52 -2.05
CA HIS A 139 -1.36 6.30 -2.38
C HIS A 139 -1.99 7.46 -3.12
N GLY A 140 -1.78 8.68 -2.66
CA GLY A 140 -2.41 9.89 -3.21
C GLY A 140 -1.41 10.87 -3.80
N GLY A 141 -1.93 11.84 -4.56
CA GLY A 141 -1.13 12.89 -5.17
C GLY A 141 -0.47 13.82 -4.14
N LEU A 142 0.54 14.53 -4.58
CA LEU A 142 1.19 15.58 -3.78
C LEU A 142 0.27 16.81 -3.74
N SER A 143 -0.02 17.29 -2.53
CA SER A 143 -0.74 18.55 -2.33
C SER A 143 0.26 19.70 -2.21
N PRO A 144 -0.04 20.90 -2.76
CA PRO A 144 0.71 22.12 -2.47
C PRO A 144 0.81 22.41 -0.97
N ASP A 145 -0.19 21.97 -0.18
CA ASP A 145 -0.22 22.13 1.27
C ASP A 145 0.75 21.20 2.02
N LEU A 146 1.33 20.21 1.36
CA LEU A 146 2.41 19.38 1.89
C LEU A 146 3.64 20.20 2.28
N GLN A 147 3.82 21.40 1.73
CA GLN A 147 4.86 22.34 2.14
C GLN A 147 4.65 22.90 3.56
N VAL A 148 3.44 22.76 4.12
CA VAL A 148 3.04 23.33 5.43
C VAL A 148 2.98 22.29 6.54
N ILE A 149 2.99 21.00 6.24
CA ILE A 149 2.96 19.94 7.26
C ILE A 149 4.30 19.89 7.99
N ARG A 150 4.39 20.59 9.11
CA ARG A 150 5.54 20.63 10.04
C ARG A 150 5.71 19.30 10.82
N TYR A 151 5.82 18.21 10.13
CA TYR A 151 6.41 17.00 10.69
C TYR A 151 7.88 16.95 10.26
N ARG A 152 8.78 17.31 11.17
CA ARG A 152 10.22 17.48 10.89
C ARG A 152 10.90 16.29 10.18
N SER A 153 10.37 15.08 10.32
CA SER A 153 10.86 13.89 9.63
C SER A 153 10.25 13.71 8.24
N LEU A 154 8.94 13.91 8.08
CA LEU A 154 8.25 13.83 6.79
C LEU A 154 8.65 14.99 5.87
N GLN A 155 8.80 16.20 6.42
CA GLN A 155 9.24 17.37 5.67
C GLN A 155 10.68 17.21 5.15
N LYS A 156 11.56 16.57 5.93
CA LYS A 156 12.93 16.26 5.47
C LYS A 156 12.90 15.26 4.31
N ILE A 157 12.12 14.18 4.43
CA ILE A 157 11.95 13.16 3.39
C ILE A 157 11.32 13.76 2.13
N ILE A 158 10.25 14.54 2.27
CA ILE A 158 9.56 15.17 1.12
C ILE A 158 10.45 16.25 0.50
N CYS A 159 11.15 17.09 1.28
CA CYS A 159 12.08 18.07 0.75
C CYS A 159 13.29 17.42 0.07
N GLU A 160 13.84 16.34 0.62
CA GLU A 160 14.91 15.58 -0.01
C GLU A 160 14.44 14.95 -1.34
N ILE A 161 13.20 14.46 -1.41
CA ILE A 161 12.59 13.93 -2.66
C ILE A 161 12.35 15.05 -3.68
N PHE A 162 11.98 16.26 -3.26
CA PHE A 162 11.74 17.41 -4.15
C PHE A 162 13.02 18.14 -4.57
N GLU A 163 14.05 18.16 -3.73
CA GLU A 163 15.36 18.73 -4.09
C GLU A 163 16.17 17.81 -5.00
N ILE A 164 15.87 16.51 -5.00
CA ILE A 164 16.43 15.56 -5.98
C ILE A 164 15.75 15.81 -7.33
N LYS A 165 16.16 16.83 -8.05
CA LYS A 165 16.02 16.91 -9.51
C LYS A 165 16.90 15.84 -10.16
N LEU A 166 16.59 14.57 -9.91
CA LEU A 166 17.21 13.49 -10.65
C LEU A 166 16.49 13.35 -11.99
N PRO A 167 17.16 13.55 -13.12
CA PRO A 167 16.58 13.20 -14.40
C PRO A 167 16.36 11.69 -14.40
N GLY A 168 15.10 11.24 -14.51
CA GLY A 168 14.75 9.84 -14.62
C GLY A 168 13.95 9.24 -13.47
N ILE A 169 13.48 10.00 -12.47
CA ILE A 169 12.55 9.49 -11.47
C ILE A 169 11.15 9.45 -12.04
N PHE A 170 10.59 8.25 -12.13
CA PHE A 170 9.17 8.04 -12.44
C PHE A 170 8.35 8.10 -11.16
N MET A 171 7.33 8.97 -11.15
CA MET A 171 6.41 9.08 -10.02
C MET A 171 5.13 8.31 -10.34
N PHE A 172 4.78 7.35 -9.50
CA PHE A 172 3.49 6.68 -9.56
C PHE A 172 2.52 7.35 -8.60
N PHE A 173 1.54 8.03 -9.17
CA PHE A 173 0.39 8.52 -8.44
C PHE A 173 -0.80 7.61 -8.77
N HIS A 174 -1.57 7.27 -7.77
CA HIS A 174 -2.89 6.75 -8.01
C HIS A 174 -3.77 7.91 -8.44
N VAL A 175 -3.92 8.12 -9.74
CA VAL A 175 -4.89 9.09 -10.27
C VAL A 175 -6.26 8.44 -10.19
N TYR A 176 -7.11 8.94 -9.33
CA TYR A 176 -8.51 8.58 -9.26
C TYR A 176 -9.21 9.09 -10.52
N ILE A 177 -9.33 8.26 -11.54
CA ILE A 177 -10.27 8.50 -12.63
C ILE A 177 -11.61 7.93 -12.17
N SER A 178 -12.49 8.80 -11.69
CA SER A 178 -13.87 8.50 -11.41
C SER A 178 -14.61 8.24 -12.73
N THR A 179 -14.52 7.04 -13.25
CA THR A 179 -15.44 6.53 -14.24
C THR A 179 -15.95 5.18 -13.77
N ASN A 180 -17.27 5.10 -13.68
CA ASN A 180 -18.01 3.88 -13.40
C ASN A 180 -17.43 2.68 -14.17
N MET A 181 -17.24 1.58 -13.43
CA MET A 181 -16.98 0.23 -13.92
C MET A 181 -15.54 -0.08 -14.32
N PHE A 182 -15.10 -1.16 -13.70
CA PHE A 182 -13.86 -1.91 -13.87
C PHE A 182 -12.62 -1.31 -13.20
N LEU A 183 -12.22 -1.99 -12.12
CA LEU A 183 -10.87 -1.91 -11.57
C LEU A 183 -9.87 -2.21 -12.68
N THR A 184 -9.29 -1.17 -13.24
CA THR A 184 -8.05 -1.32 -13.96
C THR A 184 -6.96 -1.41 -12.91
N GLN A 185 -6.75 -2.60 -12.36
CA GLN A 185 -5.57 -2.90 -11.56
C GLN A 185 -4.38 -2.81 -12.52
N MET A 186 -3.70 -1.66 -12.49
CA MET A 186 -2.48 -1.49 -13.25
C MET A 186 -1.38 -2.22 -12.50
N MET A 187 -1.18 -3.50 -12.83
CA MET A 187 0.04 -4.21 -12.44
C MET A 187 1.17 -3.73 -13.35
N ILE A 188 2.14 -3.04 -12.78
CA ILE A 188 3.35 -2.69 -13.50
C ILE A 188 4.43 -3.68 -13.08
N TYR A 189 4.93 -4.43 -14.04
CA TYR A 189 6.07 -5.31 -13.86
C TYR A 189 7.34 -4.52 -14.13
N PHE A 190 8.27 -4.56 -13.19
CA PHE A 190 9.65 -4.14 -13.44
C PHE A 190 10.52 -5.39 -13.38
N GLU A 191 11.06 -5.77 -14.53
CA GLU A 191 12.20 -6.68 -14.59
C GLU A 191 13.47 -5.84 -14.44
N ASN A 192 14.43 -6.31 -13.66
CA ASN A 192 15.77 -5.75 -13.67
C ASN A 192 16.35 -5.99 -15.05
N ASP A 193 16.44 -4.94 -15.84
CA ASP A 193 17.28 -4.93 -17.05
C ASP A 193 18.76 -4.86 -16.59
N SER A 194 19.22 -5.95 -15.99
CA SER A 194 20.65 -6.20 -15.82
C SER A 194 21.19 -6.53 -17.20
N GLY A 195 21.44 -5.47 -17.97
CA GLY A 195 22.02 -5.56 -19.29
C GLY A 195 23.33 -6.35 -19.29
N ASP A 196 23.23 -7.63 -19.50
CA ASP A 196 24.36 -8.44 -19.95
C ASP A 196 24.64 -8.12 -21.43
N LYS A 197 25.30 -6.99 -21.65
CA LYS A 197 25.92 -6.72 -22.94
C LYS A 197 27.19 -7.56 -23.01
N ARG A 198 27.04 -8.85 -23.26
CA ARG A 198 28.13 -9.68 -23.75
C ARG A 198 27.86 -10.10 -25.18
N SER A 199 28.73 -9.54 -26.05
CA SER A 199 29.20 -10.10 -27.30
C SER A 199 28.19 -10.41 -28.40
N MET A 200 28.09 -9.53 -29.36
CA MET A 200 28.16 -9.97 -30.77
C MET A 200 29.43 -9.36 -31.36
N GLY A 201 30.45 -10.18 -31.46
CA GLY A 201 31.56 -10.01 -32.36
C GLY A 201 31.19 -10.51 -33.76
#